data_a294cbc0b7d8532ed7b03d35698aa1cc
#
_entry.id   a294cbc0b7d8532ed7b03d35698aa1cc
#
_cell.length_a   1.000
_cell.length_b   1.000
_cell.length_c   1.000
_cell.angle_alpha   90.00
_cell.angle_beta   90.00
_cell.angle_gamma   90.00
#
_symmetry.space_group_name_H-M   'P 1'
#
loop_
_entity.id
_entity.type
_entity.pdbx_description
1 polymer ?
#
loop_
_entity_poly.entity_id
_entity_poly.type
_entity_poly.pdbx_seq_one_letter_code
_entity_poly.pdbx_strand_id
1 'polypeptide(L)'
;FPLALASDFAIDTLCQQPAQWHVLDQASIAPLEFSVGDESAWPGELRRWRRMQSARIIWRDLHEHDDVEASLGAISEMADIALGESVRVLSELFSARYGQVKNANGEVQSFVGFGLGKLGGGELNFSSDVDLVYAYPQQGESDGVRSLDGEAYFTRMGQRLAQLMGDITSDGFSYRVDLRLRPYGNSGRLALSFAAMEHYFQTDGRDWERYAWVKA
;
A
#
# COMPACT_ATOMS: atom_id res chain seq x y z
N PHE A 1 4.97 -7.78 33.30
CA PHE A 1 4.22 -7.67 32.01
C PHE A 1 5.23 -7.80 30.87
N PRO A 2 5.24 -8.88 30.09
CA PRO A 2 6.24 -9.11 29.03
C PRO A 2 6.30 -7.97 28.01
N LEU A 3 5.16 -7.44 27.57
CA LEU A 3 5.08 -6.36 26.59
C LEU A 3 5.83 -5.09 27.03
N ALA A 4 5.67 -4.69 28.31
CA ALA A 4 6.32 -3.49 28.84
C ALA A 4 7.85 -3.60 28.94
N LEU A 5 8.37 -4.82 28.97
CA LEU A 5 9.81 -5.09 28.98
C LEU A 5 10.38 -5.30 27.57
N ALA A 6 9.54 -5.63 26.60
CA ALA A 6 9.97 -6.04 25.26
C ALA A 6 9.80 -4.95 24.21
N SER A 7 8.85 -4.00 24.37
CA SER A 7 8.54 -3.02 23.31
C SER A 7 8.00 -1.69 23.85
N ASP A 8 8.86 -0.69 23.90
CA ASP A 8 8.46 0.70 24.19
C ASP A 8 7.43 1.19 23.16
N PHE A 9 7.59 0.83 21.87
CA PHE A 9 6.65 1.19 20.81
C PHE A 9 5.21 0.70 21.11
N ALA A 10 5.06 -0.55 21.57
CA ALA A 10 3.74 -1.11 21.85
C ALA A 10 3.10 -0.41 23.06
N ILE A 11 3.89 -0.13 24.11
CA ILE A 11 3.42 0.60 25.30
C ILE A 11 3.01 2.03 24.93
N ASP A 12 3.84 2.76 24.20
CA ASP A 12 3.53 4.13 23.74
C ASP A 12 2.25 4.14 22.89
N THR A 13 2.08 3.14 22.04
CA THR A 13 0.86 3.01 21.21
C THR A 13 -0.39 2.83 22.07
N LEU A 14 -0.33 1.96 23.09
CA LEU A 14 -1.45 1.74 24.02
C LEU A 14 -1.74 2.97 24.88
N CYS A 15 -0.71 3.70 25.32
CA CYS A 15 -0.88 4.95 26.04
C CYS A 15 -1.56 6.03 25.20
N GLN A 16 -1.26 6.09 23.89
CA GLN A 16 -1.88 7.04 22.96
C GLN A 16 -3.30 6.63 22.54
N GLN A 17 -3.61 5.33 22.55
CA GLN A 17 -4.89 4.77 22.10
C GLN A 17 -5.52 3.83 23.15
N PRO A 18 -5.75 4.27 24.40
CA PRO A 18 -6.14 3.39 25.49
C PRO A 18 -7.50 2.70 25.29
N ALA A 19 -8.41 3.29 24.51
CA ALA A 19 -9.69 2.69 24.21
C ALA A 19 -9.61 1.44 23.30
N GLN A 20 -8.47 1.22 22.63
CA GLN A 20 -8.28 0.15 21.66
C GLN A 20 -7.51 -1.07 22.19
N TRP A 21 -7.26 -1.16 23.51
CA TRP A 21 -6.51 -2.28 24.07
C TRP A 21 -7.10 -3.67 23.72
N HIS A 22 -8.43 -3.76 23.53
CA HIS A 22 -9.12 -4.99 23.14
C HIS A 22 -8.71 -5.54 21.78
N VAL A 23 -8.06 -4.72 20.92
CA VAL A 23 -7.53 -5.15 19.63
C VAL A 23 -6.38 -6.15 19.79
N LEU A 24 -5.66 -6.11 20.89
CA LEU A 24 -4.50 -7.00 21.14
C LEU A 24 -4.86 -8.49 21.07
N ASP A 25 -6.03 -8.88 21.56
CA ASP A 25 -6.47 -10.28 21.61
C ASP A 25 -7.19 -10.73 20.33
N GLN A 26 -7.39 -9.86 19.34
CA GLN A 26 -8.04 -10.23 18.09
C GLN A 26 -7.16 -11.18 17.27
N ALA A 27 -7.78 -12.22 16.70
CA ALA A 27 -7.08 -13.22 15.89
C ALA A 27 -6.64 -12.70 14.51
N SER A 28 -7.36 -11.72 13.94
CA SER A 28 -7.11 -11.17 12.60
C SER A 28 -6.76 -9.68 12.65
N ILE A 29 -6.15 -9.17 11.58
CA ILE A 29 -5.96 -7.73 11.38
C ILE A 29 -7.35 -7.08 11.26
N ALA A 30 -7.56 -5.98 11.97
CA ALA A 30 -8.80 -5.22 11.86
C ALA A 30 -8.87 -4.51 10.50
N PRO A 31 -10.06 -4.38 9.90
CA PRO A 31 -10.22 -3.61 8.67
C PRO A 31 -9.78 -2.15 8.88
N LEU A 32 -9.27 -1.53 7.82
CA LEU A 32 -9.03 -0.10 7.75
C LEU A 32 -10.17 0.52 6.93
N GLU A 33 -10.78 1.57 7.48
CA GLU A 33 -11.78 2.36 6.78
C GLU A 33 -11.45 3.84 6.96
N PHE A 34 -11.25 4.56 5.85
CA PHE A 34 -11.01 5.99 5.91
C PHE A 34 -12.30 6.79 6.02
N SER A 35 -12.24 7.89 6.76
CA SER A 35 -13.34 8.84 6.87
C SER A 35 -13.74 9.42 5.52
N VAL A 36 -14.99 9.25 5.14
CA VAL A 36 -15.51 9.74 3.86
C VAL A 36 -15.57 11.26 3.86
N GLY A 37 -15.01 11.88 2.80
CA GLY A 37 -15.06 13.33 2.60
C GLY A 37 -14.00 14.15 3.37
N ASP A 38 -13.14 13.52 4.15
CA ASP A 38 -12.02 14.18 4.84
C ASP A 38 -10.66 13.60 4.45
N GLU A 39 -10.19 13.96 3.26
CA GLU A 39 -8.87 13.53 2.76
C GLU A 39 -7.72 13.92 3.71
N SER A 40 -7.88 14.98 4.51
CA SER A 40 -6.83 15.46 5.40
C SER A 40 -6.64 14.56 6.64
N ALA A 41 -7.66 13.80 7.01
CA ALA A 41 -7.61 12.85 8.12
C ALA A 41 -6.91 11.54 7.78
N TRP A 42 -6.95 11.10 6.50
CA TRP A 42 -6.47 9.78 6.07
C TRP A 42 -5.04 9.45 6.49
N PRO A 43 -4.05 10.34 6.35
CA PRO A 43 -2.69 10.03 6.80
C PRO A 43 -2.61 9.72 8.30
N GLY A 44 -3.32 10.47 9.14
CA GLY A 44 -3.38 10.22 10.57
C GLY A 44 -4.13 8.94 10.94
N GLU A 45 -5.25 8.65 10.25
CA GLU A 45 -6.04 7.43 10.44
C GLU A 45 -5.22 6.18 10.10
N LEU A 46 -4.55 6.18 8.94
CA LEU A 46 -3.67 5.09 8.53
C LEU A 46 -2.57 4.83 9.56
N ARG A 47 -1.92 5.87 10.08
CA ARG A 47 -0.81 5.74 11.03
C ARG A 47 -1.29 5.20 12.37
N ARG A 48 -2.38 5.72 12.90
CA ARG A 48 -2.96 5.23 14.17
C ARG A 48 -3.41 3.78 14.05
N TRP A 49 -4.09 3.43 12.96
CA TRP A 49 -4.50 2.06 12.67
C TRP A 49 -3.28 1.13 12.58
N ARG A 50 -2.27 1.48 11.77
CA ARG A 50 -1.05 0.67 11.60
C ARG A 50 -0.31 0.48 12.92
N ARG A 51 -0.17 1.54 13.73
CA ARG A 51 0.49 1.45 15.05
C ARG A 51 -0.23 0.45 15.95
N MET A 52 -1.55 0.49 15.99
CA MET A 52 -2.36 -0.42 16.81
C MET A 52 -2.27 -1.86 16.32
N GLN A 53 -2.36 -2.10 15.02
CA GLN A 53 -2.19 -3.46 14.47
C GLN A 53 -0.77 -3.98 14.68
N SER A 54 0.25 -3.14 14.57
CA SER A 54 1.64 -3.51 14.91
C SER A 54 1.78 -3.90 16.39
N ALA A 55 1.17 -3.14 17.31
CA ALA A 55 1.18 -3.48 18.73
C ALA A 55 0.48 -4.82 18.99
N ARG A 56 -0.62 -5.10 18.29
CA ARG A 56 -1.31 -6.40 18.32
C ARG A 56 -0.41 -7.54 17.86
N ILE A 57 0.29 -7.40 16.73
CA ILE A 57 1.19 -8.45 16.22
C ILE A 57 2.31 -8.70 17.24
N ILE A 58 2.92 -7.65 17.79
CA ILE A 58 3.95 -7.77 18.84
C ILE A 58 3.39 -8.48 20.09
N TRP A 59 2.17 -8.13 20.51
CA TRP A 59 1.51 -8.77 21.64
C TRP A 59 1.35 -10.28 21.44
N ARG A 60 0.83 -10.70 20.27
CA ARG A 60 0.58 -12.10 19.95
C ARG A 60 1.87 -12.92 19.84
N ASP A 61 2.88 -12.34 19.21
CA ASP A 61 4.23 -12.93 19.10
C ASP A 61 4.85 -13.17 20.50
N LEU A 62 4.83 -12.16 21.37
CA LEU A 62 5.38 -12.25 22.73
C LEU A 62 4.62 -13.21 23.68
N HIS A 63 3.36 -13.50 23.39
CA HIS A 63 2.55 -14.45 24.17
C HIS A 63 2.43 -15.82 23.50
N GLU A 64 3.28 -16.10 22.51
CA GLU A 64 3.34 -17.39 21.79
C GLU A 64 2.00 -17.80 21.15
N HIS A 65 1.16 -16.80 20.79
CA HIS A 65 -0.08 -17.06 20.07
C HIS A 65 0.16 -17.28 18.57
N ASP A 66 1.22 -16.68 18.03
CA ASP A 66 1.60 -16.76 16.63
C ASP A 66 3.07 -17.21 16.55
N ASP A 67 3.39 -18.02 15.55
CA ASP A 67 4.77 -18.32 15.18
C ASP A 67 5.34 -17.23 14.24
N VAL A 68 6.60 -17.37 13.87
CA VAL A 68 7.28 -16.39 13.00
C VAL A 68 6.61 -16.26 11.64
N GLU A 69 6.15 -17.36 11.05
CA GLU A 69 5.45 -17.35 9.77
C GLU A 69 4.11 -16.61 9.88
N ALA A 70 3.33 -16.87 10.91
CA ALA A 70 2.07 -16.17 11.18
C ALA A 70 2.30 -14.66 11.41
N SER A 71 3.35 -14.30 12.16
CA SER A 71 3.71 -12.89 12.39
C SER A 71 4.10 -12.16 11.11
N LEU A 72 4.93 -12.79 10.23
CA LEU A 72 5.29 -12.22 8.91
C LEU A 72 4.07 -12.11 7.98
N GLY A 73 3.21 -13.13 7.97
CA GLY A 73 1.95 -13.12 7.23
C GLY A 73 1.03 -11.99 7.69
N ALA A 74 0.86 -11.80 9.00
CA ALA A 74 0.05 -10.72 9.56
C ALA A 74 0.59 -9.32 9.23
N ILE A 75 1.93 -9.14 9.20
CA ILE A 75 2.56 -7.87 8.79
C ILE A 75 2.30 -7.61 7.31
N SER A 76 2.36 -8.64 6.46
CA SER A 76 2.07 -8.54 5.03
C SER A 76 0.59 -8.24 4.78
N GLU A 77 -0.33 -8.94 5.44
CA GLU A 77 -1.78 -8.68 5.40
C GLU A 77 -2.11 -7.24 5.82
N MET A 78 -1.46 -6.75 6.87
CA MET A 78 -1.61 -5.36 7.32
C MET A 78 -1.20 -4.36 6.23
N ALA A 79 -0.14 -4.64 5.48
CA ALA A 79 0.28 -3.79 4.35
C ALA A 79 -0.71 -3.87 3.18
N ASP A 80 -1.23 -5.04 2.86
CA ASP A 80 -2.22 -5.25 1.80
C ASP A 80 -3.54 -4.53 2.11
N ILE A 81 -4.04 -4.60 3.35
CA ILE A 81 -5.23 -3.85 3.78
C ILE A 81 -4.99 -2.34 3.65
N ALA A 82 -3.84 -1.85 4.11
CA ALA A 82 -3.48 -0.43 4.02
C ALA A 82 -3.43 0.05 2.56
N LEU A 83 -2.80 -0.71 1.67
CA LEU A 83 -2.70 -0.42 0.24
C LEU A 83 -4.08 -0.50 -0.44
N GLY A 84 -4.83 -1.56 -0.18
CA GLY A 84 -6.15 -1.79 -0.77
C GLY A 84 -7.13 -0.66 -0.44
N GLU A 85 -7.23 -0.28 0.83
CA GLU A 85 -8.10 0.81 1.25
C GLU A 85 -7.64 2.18 0.71
N SER A 86 -6.31 2.42 0.69
CA SER A 86 -5.75 3.65 0.10
C SER A 86 -6.07 3.76 -1.40
N VAL A 87 -5.94 2.67 -2.15
CA VAL A 87 -6.30 2.62 -3.57
C VAL A 87 -7.81 2.83 -3.77
N ARG A 88 -8.65 2.23 -2.93
CA ARG A 88 -10.11 2.37 -2.98
C ARG A 88 -10.54 3.83 -2.87
N VAL A 89 -10.12 4.51 -1.79
CA VAL A 89 -10.53 5.92 -1.56
C VAL A 89 -9.93 6.87 -2.60
N LEU A 90 -8.69 6.63 -3.06
CA LEU A 90 -8.09 7.42 -4.12
C LEU A 90 -8.79 7.20 -5.46
N SER A 91 -9.25 5.98 -5.77
CA SER A 91 -10.03 5.70 -6.98
C SER A 91 -11.37 6.46 -6.97
N GLU A 92 -12.07 6.49 -5.84
CA GLU A 92 -13.29 7.26 -5.68
C GLU A 92 -13.05 8.77 -5.83
N LEU A 93 -12.01 9.30 -5.17
CA LEU A 93 -11.60 10.70 -5.26
C LEU A 93 -11.28 11.12 -6.69
N PHE A 94 -10.48 10.31 -7.38
CA PHE A 94 -10.07 10.59 -8.76
C PHE A 94 -11.23 10.48 -9.72
N SER A 95 -12.09 9.46 -9.55
CA SER A 95 -13.31 9.30 -10.33
C SER A 95 -14.27 10.51 -10.16
N ALA A 96 -14.46 11.00 -8.95
CA ALA A 96 -15.27 12.18 -8.69
C ALA A 96 -14.68 13.46 -9.33
N ARG A 97 -13.34 13.57 -9.42
CA ARG A 97 -12.66 14.78 -9.92
C ARG A 97 -12.44 14.79 -11.42
N TYR A 98 -12.12 13.63 -12.01
CA TYR A 98 -11.67 13.49 -13.40
C TYR A 98 -12.53 12.55 -14.23
N GLY A 99 -13.54 11.88 -13.64
CA GLY A 99 -14.27 10.79 -14.27
C GLY A 99 -13.48 9.47 -14.22
N GLN A 100 -13.98 8.46 -14.91
CA GLN A 100 -13.37 7.14 -15.02
C GLN A 100 -12.57 7.02 -16.30
N VAL A 101 -11.37 6.45 -16.24
CA VAL A 101 -10.59 6.15 -17.45
C VAL A 101 -11.25 5.00 -18.19
N LYS A 102 -11.54 5.21 -19.48
CA LYS A 102 -12.11 4.20 -20.37
C LYS A 102 -11.22 3.97 -21.58
N ASN A 103 -11.08 2.71 -21.96
CA ASN A 103 -10.38 2.36 -23.20
C ASN A 103 -11.24 2.64 -24.44
N ALA A 104 -10.70 2.34 -25.62
CA ALA A 104 -11.40 2.56 -26.90
C ALA A 104 -12.73 1.77 -27.02
N ASN A 105 -12.89 0.70 -26.25
CA ASN A 105 -14.13 -0.10 -26.20
C ASN A 105 -15.13 0.39 -25.15
N GLY A 106 -14.83 1.46 -24.40
CA GLY A 106 -15.64 1.98 -23.32
C GLY A 106 -15.50 1.23 -22.00
N GLU A 107 -14.54 0.32 -21.88
CA GLU A 107 -14.30 -0.46 -20.66
C GLU A 107 -13.51 0.39 -19.64
N VAL A 108 -13.98 0.40 -18.40
CA VAL A 108 -13.31 1.13 -17.31
C VAL A 108 -11.96 0.50 -16.98
N GLN A 109 -10.95 1.33 -16.90
CA GLN A 109 -9.60 0.94 -16.52
C GLN A 109 -9.38 1.19 -15.03
N SER A 110 -8.70 0.25 -14.37
CA SER A 110 -8.40 0.32 -12.94
C SER A 110 -6.91 0.49 -12.67
N PHE A 111 -6.59 1.09 -11.53
CA PHE A 111 -5.23 1.12 -11.01
C PHE A 111 -4.85 -0.26 -10.46
N VAL A 112 -3.66 -0.72 -10.80
CA VAL A 112 -3.09 -1.98 -10.32
C VAL A 112 -1.76 -1.68 -9.62
N GLY A 113 -1.62 -2.11 -8.38
CA GLY A 113 -0.38 -2.09 -7.64
C GLY A 113 0.14 -3.52 -7.47
N PHE A 114 1.35 -3.79 -7.95
CA PHE A 114 2.04 -5.05 -7.67
C PHE A 114 2.96 -4.85 -6.47
N GLY A 115 2.77 -5.67 -5.43
CA GLY A 115 3.72 -5.81 -4.34
C GLY A 115 4.81 -6.79 -4.74
N LEU A 116 6.08 -6.39 -4.63
CA LEU A 116 7.22 -7.23 -4.96
C LEU A 116 8.03 -7.58 -3.71
N GLY A 117 9.03 -8.42 -3.88
CA GLY A 117 10.00 -8.75 -2.84
C GLY A 117 9.36 -9.41 -1.63
N LYS A 118 9.57 -8.85 -0.44
CA LYS A 118 9.04 -9.40 0.81
C LYS A 118 7.51 -9.29 0.91
N LEU A 119 6.94 -8.19 0.39
CA LEU A 119 5.49 -8.03 0.38
C LEU A 119 4.85 -9.07 -0.53
N GLY A 120 5.29 -9.19 -1.78
CA GLY A 120 4.76 -10.18 -2.71
C GLY A 120 4.95 -11.62 -2.25
N GLY A 121 6.02 -11.90 -1.49
CA GLY A 121 6.26 -13.21 -0.88
C GLY A 121 5.51 -13.47 0.43
N GLY A 122 4.73 -12.51 0.96
CA GLY A 122 4.07 -12.65 2.26
C GLY A 122 5.04 -12.68 3.45
N GLU A 123 6.26 -12.14 3.29
CA GLU A 123 7.36 -12.22 4.26
C GLU A 123 7.78 -10.82 4.76
N LEU A 124 6.85 -9.85 4.75
CA LEU A 124 7.17 -8.49 5.19
C LEU A 124 7.49 -8.48 6.68
N ASN A 125 8.50 -7.72 7.08
CA ASN A 125 8.81 -7.46 8.50
C ASN A 125 8.54 -6.00 8.86
N PHE A 126 8.56 -5.66 10.15
CA PHE A 126 8.22 -4.32 10.66
C PHE A 126 9.06 -3.18 10.05
N SER A 127 10.30 -3.45 9.67
CA SER A 127 11.24 -2.44 9.15
C SER A 127 11.42 -2.49 7.64
N SER A 128 10.71 -3.37 6.93
CA SER A 128 10.83 -3.51 5.48
C SER A 128 10.25 -2.32 4.75
N ASP A 129 10.92 -1.97 3.66
CA ASP A 129 10.33 -1.15 2.62
C ASP A 129 9.28 -1.96 1.87
N VAL A 130 8.29 -1.27 1.31
CA VAL A 130 7.25 -1.84 0.48
C VAL A 130 7.61 -1.57 -0.97
N ASP A 131 8.09 -2.59 -1.66
CA ASP A 131 8.45 -2.51 -3.08
C ASP A 131 7.19 -2.60 -3.93
N LEU A 132 6.88 -1.53 -4.69
CA LEU A 132 5.67 -1.45 -5.51
C LEU A 132 5.98 -1.11 -6.96
N VAL A 133 5.18 -1.67 -7.86
CA VAL A 133 5.11 -1.28 -9.26
C VAL A 133 3.66 -0.98 -9.61
N TYR A 134 3.43 0.17 -10.27
CA TYR A 134 2.09 0.60 -10.64
C TYR A 134 1.81 0.36 -12.11
N ALA A 135 0.63 -0.14 -12.38
CA ALA A 135 0.18 -0.41 -13.73
C ALA A 135 -1.33 -0.16 -13.92
N TYR A 136 -1.77 -0.27 -15.17
CA TYR A 136 -3.17 -0.26 -15.56
C TYR A 136 -3.38 -1.11 -16.82
N PRO A 137 -4.59 -1.69 -17.04
CA PRO A 137 -4.76 -2.66 -18.10
C PRO A 137 -4.50 -2.12 -19.51
N GLN A 138 -5.18 -1.05 -19.92
CA GLN A 138 -5.10 -0.53 -21.28
C GLN A 138 -5.07 1.01 -21.30
N GLN A 139 -4.56 1.56 -22.39
CA GLN A 139 -4.62 3.00 -22.65
C GLN A 139 -6.09 3.45 -22.73
N GLY A 140 -6.33 4.66 -22.29
CA GLY A 140 -7.65 5.23 -22.28
C GLY A 140 -7.64 6.71 -21.90
N GLU A 141 -8.81 7.28 -21.77
CA GLU A 141 -9.01 8.66 -21.38
C GLU A 141 -10.15 8.75 -20.34
N SER A 142 -10.03 9.64 -19.37
CA SER A 142 -11.09 9.82 -18.37
C SER A 142 -12.24 10.65 -18.93
N ASP A 143 -13.47 10.32 -18.53
CA ASP A 143 -14.71 10.88 -19.08
C ASP A 143 -15.28 12.08 -18.30
N GLY A 144 -14.50 12.64 -17.37
CA GLY A 144 -14.92 13.82 -16.60
C GLY A 144 -14.68 15.14 -17.32
N VAL A 145 -15.17 16.23 -16.72
CA VAL A 145 -15.02 17.60 -17.28
C VAL A 145 -13.55 18.01 -17.45
N ARG A 146 -12.66 17.49 -16.61
CA ARG A 146 -11.21 17.67 -16.68
C ARG A 146 -10.57 16.35 -17.10
N SER A 147 -10.78 15.97 -18.34
CA SER A 147 -10.25 14.73 -18.88
C SER A 147 -8.73 14.65 -18.76
N LEU A 148 -8.23 13.46 -18.47
CA LEU A 148 -6.82 13.09 -18.42
C LEU A 148 -6.63 11.80 -19.23
N ASP A 149 -5.51 11.72 -19.97
CA ASP A 149 -5.08 10.43 -20.48
C ASP A 149 -4.77 9.45 -19.33
N GLY A 150 -4.90 8.15 -19.61
CA GLY A 150 -4.76 7.10 -18.59
C GLY A 150 -3.40 7.12 -17.90
N GLU A 151 -2.33 7.45 -18.62
CA GLU A 151 -0.99 7.55 -18.02
C GLU A 151 -0.91 8.70 -17.02
N ALA A 152 -1.36 9.89 -17.38
CA ALA A 152 -1.36 11.04 -16.47
C ALA A 152 -2.28 10.81 -15.27
N TYR A 153 -3.43 10.17 -15.48
CA TYR A 153 -4.38 9.83 -14.42
C TYR A 153 -3.76 8.89 -13.41
N PHE A 154 -3.28 7.74 -13.83
CA PHE A 154 -2.72 6.71 -12.94
C PHE A 154 -1.35 7.10 -12.37
N THR A 155 -0.54 7.89 -13.07
CA THR A 155 0.68 8.48 -12.50
C THR A 155 0.36 9.41 -11.32
N ARG A 156 -0.61 10.31 -11.45
CA ARG A 156 -1.03 11.20 -10.35
C ARG A 156 -1.62 10.43 -9.19
N MET A 157 -2.40 9.41 -9.47
CA MET A 157 -2.97 8.53 -8.44
C MET A 157 -1.87 7.78 -7.70
N GLY A 158 -0.88 7.22 -8.39
CA GLY A 158 0.26 6.54 -7.80
C GLY A 158 1.14 7.48 -6.96
N GLN A 159 1.34 8.73 -7.40
CA GLN A 159 2.03 9.76 -6.59
C GLN A 159 1.28 10.03 -5.29
N ARG A 160 -0.05 10.17 -5.37
CA ARG A 160 -0.88 10.41 -4.19
C ARG A 160 -0.89 9.22 -3.23
N LEU A 161 -0.88 7.98 -3.77
CA LEU A 161 -0.76 6.76 -2.98
C LEU A 161 0.57 6.73 -2.21
N ALA A 162 1.68 6.97 -2.92
CA ALA A 162 3.01 6.99 -2.29
C ALA A 162 3.11 8.06 -1.18
N GLN A 163 2.49 9.23 -1.37
CA GLN A 163 2.39 10.27 -0.36
C GLN A 163 1.56 9.81 0.84
N LEU A 164 0.35 9.31 0.64
CA LEU A 164 -0.53 8.84 1.71
C LEU A 164 0.16 7.79 2.59
N MET A 165 0.88 6.85 1.97
CA MET A 165 1.60 5.78 2.66
C MET A 165 2.86 6.29 3.37
N GLY A 166 3.63 7.20 2.75
CA GLY A 166 5.01 7.52 3.12
C GLY A 166 5.23 8.86 3.82
N ASP A 167 4.32 9.83 3.70
CA ASP A 167 4.51 11.15 4.29
C ASP A 167 4.66 11.09 5.81
N ILE A 168 5.60 11.88 6.33
CA ILE A 168 5.86 11.96 7.76
C ILE A 168 4.89 12.98 8.37
N THR A 169 4.19 12.57 9.43
CA THR A 169 3.30 13.43 10.22
C THR A 169 3.72 13.42 11.69
N SER A 170 2.98 14.12 12.56
CA SER A 170 3.15 14.03 14.03
C SER A 170 3.06 12.60 14.56
N ASP A 171 2.27 11.75 13.88
CA ASP A 171 2.10 10.32 14.24
C ASP A 171 3.17 9.41 13.60
N GLY A 172 4.20 9.98 12.96
CA GLY A 172 5.24 9.26 12.22
C GLY A 172 4.89 9.02 10.76
N PHE A 173 5.38 7.92 10.18
CA PHE A 173 5.05 7.46 8.83
C PHE A 173 4.43 6.05 8.87
N SER A 174 3.75 5.65 7.80
CA SER A 174 3.18 4.30 7.73
C SER A 174 4.15 3.34 7.06
N TYR A 175 4.49 3.55 5.80
CA TYR A 175 5.36 2.66 5.03
C TYR A 175 6.36 3.44 4.20
N ARG A 176 7.58 2.94 4.10
CA ARG A 176 8.55 3.41 3.10
C ARG A 176 8.25 2.72 1.77
N VAL A 177 7.65 3.47 0.86
CA VAL A 177 7.32 2.96 -0.47
C VAL A 177 8.54 3.07 -1.38
N ASP A 178 8.99 1.94 -1.91
CA ASP A 178 10.04 1.87 -2.91
C ASP A 178 9.46 1.57 -4.29
N LEU A 179 9.70 2.45 -5.24
CA LEU A 179 9.20 2.36 -6.61
C LEU A 179 10.32 2.12 -7.63
N ARG A 180 11.53 1.79 -7.18
CA ARG A 180 12.72 1.64 -8.06
C ARG A 180 12.69 0.39 -8.91
N LEU A 181 11.90 -0.62 -8.56
CA LEU A 181 11.75 -1.87 -9.32
C LEU A 181 10.85 -1.72 -10.55
N ARG A 182 10.26 -0.52 -10.79
CA ARG A 182 9.47 -0.28 -12.00
C ARG A 182 10.36 -0.23 -13.25
N PRO A 183 9.80 -0.53 -14.44
CA PRO A 183 10.51 -0.41 -15.71
C PRO A 183 11.27 0.92 -15.84
N TYR A 184 12.54 0.85 -16.26
CA TYR A 184 13.49 1.97 -16.33
C TYR A 184 13.84 2.63 -14.98
N GLY A 185 13.49 2.04 -13.86
CA GLY A 185 13.81 2.54 -12.53
C GLY A 185 13.35 3.99 -12.30
N ASN A 186 14.21 4.83 -11.72
CA ASN A 186 13.85 6.21 -11.41
C ASN A 186 13.62 7.12 -12.62
N SER A 187 14.12 6.76 -13.81
CA SER A 187 13.88 7.49 -15.06
C SER A 187 12.59 7.05 -15.78
N GLY A 188 12.01 5.90 -15.36
CA GLY A 188 10.80 5.37 -15.95
C GLY A 188 9.53 6.06 -15.45
N ARG A 189 8.46 5.90 -16.24
CA ARG A 189 7.11 6.34 -15.87
C ARG A 189 6.65 5.66 -14.59
N LEU A 190 5.87 6.37 -13.79
CA LEU A 190 5.44 5.84 -12.49
C LEU A 190 4.38 4.74 -12.62
N ALA A 191 3.48 4.88 -13.59
CA ALA A 191 2.48 3.87 -13.92
C ALA A 191 2.55 3.56 -15.42
N LEU A 192 2.45 2.28 -15.80
CA LEU A 192 2.49 1.82 -17.19
C LEU A 192 1.28 0.98 -17.53
N SER A 193 0.86 0.99 -18.81
CA SER A 193 -0.09 -0.01 -19.29
C SER A 193 0.56 -1.40 -19.31
N PHE A 194 -0.23 -2.46 -19.20
CA PHE A 194 0.28 -3.84 -19.27
C PHE A 194 1.06 -4.09 -20.57
N ALA A 195 0.57 -3.56 -21.69
CA ALA A 195 1.26 -3.68 -22.97
C ALA A 195 2.65 -3.00 -22.96
N ALA A 196 2.77 -1.83 -22.30
CA ALA A 196 4.06 -1.15 -22.18
C ALA A 196 5.02 -1.91 -21.25
N MET A 197 4.51 -2.50 -20.16
CA MET A 197 5.30 -3.36 -19.28
C MET A 197 5.78 -4.62 -19.98
N GLU A 198 4.90 -5.30 -20.71
CA GLU A 198 5.24 -6.49 -21.49
C GLU A 198 6.34 -6.16 -22.51
N HIS A 199 6.17 -5.09 -23.28
CA HIS A 199 7.17 -4.65 -24.24
C HIS A 199 8.53 -4.40 -23.59
N TYR A 200 8.55 -3.69 -22.44
CA TYR A 200 9.78 -3.46 -21.70
C TYR A 200 10.49 -4.76 -21.31
N PHE A 201 9.77 -5.72 -20.75
CA PHE A 201 10.38 -6.99 -20.33
C PHE A 201 10.79 -7.88 -21.50
N GLN A 202 10.23 -7.69 -22.68
CA GLN A 202 10.65 -8.40 -23.89
C GLN A 202 11.91 -7.80 -24.52
N THR A 203 12.10 -6.47 -24.45
CA THR A 203 13.16 -5.76 -25.18
C THR A 203 14.30 -5.26 -24.30
N ASP A 204 13.99 -4.59 -23.20
CA ASP A 204 14.96 -3.85 -22.40
C ASP A 204 15.17 -4.43 -20.98
N GLY A 205 14.20 -5.20 -20.49
CA GLY A 205 14.20 -5.74 -19.12
C GLY A 205 15.40 -6.64 -18.86
N ARG A 206 16.13 -6.37 -17.78
CA ARG A 206 17.29 -7.15 -17.35
C ARG A 206 16.87 -8.40 -16.60
N ASP A 207 17.72 -9.42 -16.56
CA ASP A 207 17.39 -10.68 -15.89
C ASP A 207 17.09 -10.52 -14.40
N TRP A 208 17.80 -9.63 -13.71
CA TRP A 208 17.54 -9.36 -12.29
C TRP A 208 16.18 -8.65 -12.08
N GLU A 209 15.74 -7.81 -13.00
CA GLU A 209 14.40 -7.18 -12.95
C GLU A 209 13.31 -8.23 -13.13
N ARG A 210 13.46 -9.14 -14.11
CA ARG A 210 12.56 -10.28 -14.29
C ARG A 210 12.53 -11.18 -13.06
N TYR A 211 13.70 -11.40 -12.44
CA TYR A 211 13.79 -12.20 -11.21
C TYR A 211 13.04 -11.56 -10.04
N ALA A 212 13.03 -10.23 -9.93
CA ALA A 212 12.27 -9.52 -8.88
C ALA A 212 10.76 -9.82 -8.93
N TRP A 213 10.22 -10.18 -10.11
CA TRP A 213 8.81 -10.54 -10.29
C TRP A 213 8.44 -11.97 -9.88
N VAL A 214 9.42 -12.80 -9.51
CA VAL A 214 9.14 -14.17 -9.03
C VAL A 214 8.34 -14.14 -7.72
N LYS A 215 8.49 -13.05 -6.95
CA LYS A 215 7.71 -12.77 -5.73
C LYS A 215 6.84 -11.53 -5.93
N ALA A 216 5.95 -11.56 -6.90
CA ALA A 216 4.95 -10.50 -7.12
C ALA A 216 3.55 -11.01 -6.82
#